data_b9d163e93529e8713bdbfcb91f3f9aa4
#
_entry.id   b9d163e93529e8713bdbfcb91f3f9aa4
#
_cell.length_a   1.000
_cell.length_b   1.000
_cell.length_c   1.000
_cell.angle_alpha   90.00
_cell.angle_beta   90.00
_cell.angle_gamma   90.00
#
_symmetry.space_group_name_H-M   'P 1'
#
loop_
_entity.id
_entity.type
_entity.pdbx_description
1 polymer ?
#
loop_
_entity_poly.entity_id
_entity_poly.type
_entity_poly.pdbx_seq_one_letter_code
_entity_poly.pdbx_strand_id
1 'polypeptide(L)'
;MTASSKYRDLVTTYGEDLQLFRTGVRKFWFGLLVVGLAALPWAAAELGGNYLLYLVNLTAIAAIVAMGMNLLLGCAGLISLGHAAFLAVGAYTAAILANRLGLPVWMTVALSGLVTGGIGVIVGLPALRIKGLYLGLATLAFQFITDHVIVHAETLTGGANGMIVPAPALGSFAFDTDLRFYYIAAPLALLLGLAMVNLQRSRFGRALVA
;
A
#
# COMPACT_ATOMS: atom_id res chain seq x y z
N MET A 1 24.44 35.27 -27.26
CA MET A 1 23.00 34.98 -27.05
C MET A 1 22.85 33.50 -26.72
N THR A 2 22.92 33.23 -25.59
CA THR A 2 22.26 32.57 -24.45
C THR A 2 21.69 31.18 -24.75
N ALA A 3 22.62 30.19 -24.82
CA ALA A 3 22.28 28.76 -24.74
C ALA A 3 22.10 28.25 -23.29
N SER A 4 21.93 29.19 -22.34
CA SER A 4 21.99 28.92 -20.89
C SER A 4 20.69 28.42 -20.23
N SER A 5 19.55 28.38 -20.96
CA SER A 5 18.25 28.08 -20.32
C SER A 5 17.86 26.60 -20.34
N LYS A 6 18.43 25.79 -21.24
CA LYS A 6 17.99 24.40 -21.45
C LYS A 6 18.65 23.37 -20.52
N TYR A 7 19.71 23.75 -19.79
CA TYR A 7 20.50 22.86 -18.93
C TYR A 7 20.37 23.16 -17.44
N ARG A 8 19.40 23.98 -17.05
CA ARG A 8 19.21 24.43 -15.65
C ARG A 8 18.69 23.34 -14.71
N ASP A 9 18.23 22.23 -15.24
CA ASP A 9 17.63 21.12 -14.47
C ASP A 9 18.51 19.87 -14.39
N LEU A 10 19.75 19.92 -14.91
CA LEU A 10 20.67 18.79 -14.76
C LEU A 10 21.19 18.74 -13.33
N VAL A 11 20.91 17.62 -12.67
CA VAL A 11 21.40 17.31 -11.33
C VAL A 11 22.89 16.97 -11.43
N THR A 12 23.74 17.84 -10.88
CA THR A 12 25.20 17.67 -10.88
C THR A 12 25.76 17.14 -9.57
N THR A 13 24.96 17.18 -8.50
CA THR A 13 25.39 16.77 -7.17
C THR A 13 24.43 15.78 -6.55
N TYR A 14 24.95 14.70 -5.96
CA TYR A 14 24.20 13.63 -5.31
C TYR A 14 23.21 14.10 -4.25
N GLY A 15 23.55 15.15 -3.49
CA GLY A 15 22.67 15.73 -2.45
C GLY A 15 21.43 16.45 -3.02
N GLU A 16 21.52 16.92 -4.26
CA GLU A 16 20.39 17.61 -4.93
C GLU A 16 19.37 16.62 -5.49
N ASP A 17 19.81 15.41 -5.84
CA ASP A 17 18.96 14.33 -6.36
C ASP A 17 18.05 13.75 -5.27
N LEU A 18 18.44 13.86 -4.01
CA LEU A 18 17.68 13.41 -2.85
C LEU A 18 16.54 14.35 -2.47
N GLN A 19 16.51 15.59 -2.98
CA GLN A 19 15.46 16.56 -2.63
C GLN A 19 14.16 16.27 -3.37
N LEU A 20 13.13 15.82 -2.60
CA LEU A 20 11.77 15.55 -3.11
C LEU A 20 11.09 16.80 -3.72
N PHE A 21 11.40 17.99 -3.20
CA PHE A 21 10.72 19.25 -3.54
C PHE A 21 11.69 20.34 -3.99
N ARG A 22 12.35 20.15 -5.13
CA ARG A 22 13.34 21.09 -5.65
C ARG A 22 12.70 22.33 -6.31
N THR A 23 11.56 22.17 -6.97
CA THR A 23 10.91 23.23 -7.74
C THR A 23 9.66 23.76 -7.04
N GLY A 24 9.48 25.09 -7.02
CA GLY A 24 8.27 25.73 -6.46
C GLY A 24 6.97 25.19 -7.06
N VAL A 25 6.99 24.87 -8.35
CA VAL A 25 5.87 24.24 -9.07
C VAL A 25 5.51 22.87 -8.46
N ARG A 26 6.50 22.07 -8.08
CA ARG A 26 6.28 20.76 -7.47
C ARG A 26 5.69 20.85 -6.07
N LYS A 27 6.14 21.84 -5.29
CA LYS A 27 5.55 22.15 -3.98
C LYS A 27 4.10 22.62 -4.11
N PHE A 28 3.82 23.44 -5.12
CA PHE A 28 2.46 23.92 -5.41
C PHE A 28 1.51 22.77 -5.77
N TRP A 29 1.91 21.89 -6.69
CA TRP A 29 1.10 20.74 -7.07
C TRP A 29 0.90 19.73 -5.93
N PHE A 30 1.93 19.53 -5.11
CA PHE A 30 1.81 18.70 -3.91
C PHE A 30 0.87 19.32 -2.88
N GLY A 31 0.98 20.63 -2.65
CA GLY A 31 0.05 21.35 -1.79
C GLY A 31 -1.39 21.29 -2.29
N LEU A 32 -1.60 21.48 -3.61
CA LEU A 32 -2.91 21.32 -4.25
C LEU A 32 -3.48 19.91 -4.07
N LEU A 33 -2.64 18.89 -4.21
CA LEU A 33 -3.04 17.49 -3.99
C LEU A 33 -3.46 17.26 -2.54
N VAL A 34 -2.69 17.74 -1.57
CA VAL A 34 -3.02 17.60 -0.13
C VAL A 34 -4.32 18.32 0.21
N VAL A 35 -4.50 19.55 -0.29
CA VAL A 35 -5.74 20.34 -0.10
C VAL A 35 -6.92 19.64 -0.79
N GLY A 36 -6.74 19.13 -2.01
CA GLY A 36 -7.75 18.38 -2.74
C GLY A 36 -8.17 17.11 -1.98
N LEU A 37 -7.20 16.34 -1.48
CA LEU A 37 -7.48 15.17 -0.64
C LEU A 37 -8.20 15.55 0.65
N ALA A 38 -7.84 16.65 1.30
CA ALA A 38 -8.50 17.10 2.53
C ALA A 38 -9.95 17.57 2.28
N ALA A 39 -10.21 18.21 1.15
CA ALA A 39 -11.55 18.71 0.77
C ALA A 39 -12.45 17.61 0.17
N LEU A 40 -11.86 16.54 -0.37
CA LEU A 40 -12.56 15.49 -1.09
C LEU A 40 -13.69 14.81 -0.30
N PRO A 41 -13.54 14.48 1.01
CA PRO A 41 -14.61 13.85 1.77
C PRO A 41 -15.83 14.75 1.95
N TRP A 42 -15.63 16.06 2.04
CA TRP A 42 -16.72 17.02 2.14
C TRP A 42 -17.47 17.14 0.82
N ALA A 43 -16.72 17.26 -0.28
CA ALA A 43 -17.32 17.26 -1.62
C ALA A 43 -18.05 15.95 -1.94
N ALA A 44 -17.51 14.82 -1.53
CA ALA A 44 -18.13 13.52 -1.72
C ALA A 44 -19.41 13.36 -0.89
N ALA A 45 -19.43 13.87 0.33
CA ALA A 45 -20.61 13.84 1.19
C ALA A 45 -21.78 14.66 0.61
N GLU A 46 -21.49 15.83 0.02
CA GLU A 46 -22.48 16.70 -0.62
C GLU A 46 -22.99 16.14 -1.95
N LEU A 47 -22.12 15.55 -2.78
CA LEU A 47 -22.44 15.12 -4.13
C LEU A 47 -23.07 13.73 -4.22
N GLY A 48 -22.71 12.80 -3.34
CA GLY A 48 -23.12 11.40 -3.47
C GLY A 48 -23.28 10.64 -2.16
N GLY A 49 -23.20 11.34 -1.03
CA GLY A 49 -23.39 10.75 0.30
C GLY A 49 -22.37 9.65 0.65
N ASN A 50 -22.80 8.71 1.48
CA ASN A 50 -21.95 7.64 2.02
C ASN A 50 -21.37 6.72 0.93
N TYR A 51 -22.07 6.53 -0.18
CA TYR A 51 -21.57 5.67 -1.27
C TYR A 51 -20.31 6.21 -1.93
N LEU A 52 -20.26 7.51 -2.19
CA LEU A 52 -19.04 8.14 -2.74
C LEU A 52 -17.88 8.09 -1.74
N LEU A 53 -18.14 8.29 -0.45
CA LEU A 53 -17.12 8.16 0.59
C LEU A 53 -16.55 6.74 0.66
N TYR A 54 -17.40 5.73 0.57
CA TYR A 54 -16.98 4.33 0.47
C TYR A 54 -16.06 4.09 -0.74
N LEU A 55 -16.44 4.59 -1.92
CA LEU A 55 -15.60 4.45 -3.13
C LEU A 55 -14.25 5.15 -3.00
N VAL A 56 -14.22 6.31 -2.37
CA VAL A 56 -12.97 7.06 -2.12
C VAL A 56 -12.06 6.28 -1.17
N ASN A 57 -12.60 5.69 -0.11
CA ASN A 57 -11.85 4.83 0.81
C ASN A 57 -11.29 3.59 0.09
N LEU A 58 -12.11 2.94 -0.72
CA LEU A 58 -11.68 1.80 -1.53
C LEU A 58 -10.56 2.19 -2.51
N THR A 59 -10.68 3.36 -3.12
CA THR A 59 -9.65 3.90 -4.02
C THR A 59 -8.33 4.16 -3.28
N ALA A 60 -8.37 4.70 -2.06
CA ALA A 60 -7.17 4.92 -1.25
C ALA A 60 -6.47 3.59 -0.92
N ILE A 61 -7.23 2.56 -0.55
CA ILE A 61 -6.69 1.21 -0.31
C ILE A 61 -6.11 0.62 -1.59
N ALA A 62 -6.84 0.71 -2.71
CA ALA A 62 -6.37 0.22 -4.01
C ALA A 62 -5.09 0.93 -4.47
N ALA A 63 -4.95 2.23 -4.18
CA ALA A 63 -3.73 2.98 -4.46
C ALA A 63 -2.52 2.42 -3.69
N ILE A 64 -2.69 2.06 -2.41
CA ILE A 64 -1.61 1.43 -1.61
C ILE A 64 -1.19 0.11 -2.25
N VAL A 65 -2.14 -0.73 -2.64
CA VAL A 65 -1.87 -2.02 -3.30
C VAL A 65 -1.16 -1.82 -4.63
N ALA A 66 -1.63 -0.86 -5.44
CA ALA A 66 -1.02 -0.52 -6.73
C ALA A 66 0.42 -0.01 -6.59
N MET A 67 0.71 0.77 -5.55
CA MET A 67 2.08 1.21 -5.24
C MET A 67 3.00 0.02 -4.94
N GLY A 68 2.54 -0.95 -4.14
CA GLY A 68 3.28 -2.18 -3.87
C GLY A 68 3.55 -2.99 -5.15
N MET A 69 2.55 -3.12 -6.00
CA MET A 69 2.67 -3.80 -7.30
C MET A 69 3.66 -3.07 -8.23
N ASN A 70 3.63 -1.74 -8.25
CA ASN A 70 4.55 -0.93 -9.04
C ASN A 70 6.01 -1.10 -8.59
N LEU A 71 6.26 -1.34 -7.31
CA LEU A 71 7.61 -1.62 -6.83
C LEU A 71 8.14 -2.95 -7.41
N LEU A 72 7.30 -3.98 -7.42
CA LEU A 72 7.67 -5.29 -7.95
C LEU A 72 7.83 -5.26 -9.48
N LEU A 73 6.79 -4.81 -10.18
CA LEU A 73 6.76 -4.85 -11.63
C LEU A 73 7.59 -3.71 -12.25
N GLY A 74 7.45 -2.50 -11.74
CA GLY A 74 8.05 -1.30 -12.33
C GLY A 74 9.53 -1.13 -11.98
N CYS A 75 9.94 -1.47 -10.74
CA CYS A 75 11.33 -1.28 -10.30
C CYS A 75 12.15 -2.56 -10.37
N ALA A 76 11.61 -3.69 -9.92
CA ALA A 76 12.33 -4.96 -9.90
C ALA A 76 12.12 -5.82 -11.17
N GLY A 77 11.21 -5.42 -12.09
CA GLY A 77 10.91 -6.18 -13.30
C GLY A 77 10.33 -7.58 -13.06
N LEU A 78 9.82 -7.82 -11.85
CA LEU A 78 9.30 -9.12 -11.43
C LEU A 78 7.80 -9.20 -11.69
N ILE A 79 7.38 -10.12 -12.55
CA ILE A 79 5.96 -10.38 -12.79
C ILE A 79 5.42 -11.19 -11.62
N SER A 80 4.49 -10.60 -10.85
CA SER A 80 3.81 -11.28 -9.74
C SER A 80 2.29 -11.26 -9.96
N LEU A 81 1.70 -12.44 -10.04
CA LEU A 81 0.24 -12.64 -10.09
C LEU A 81 -0.34 -13.01 -8.71
N GLY A 82 0.51 -13.15 -7.69
CA GLY A 82 0.12 -13.50 -6.33
C GLY A 82 0.06 -12.32 -5.36
N HIS A 83 0.01 -11.08 -5.83
CA HIS A 83 0.02 -9.91 -4.95
C HIS A 83 -1.22 -9.86 -4.04
N ALA A 84 -2.37 -10.32 -4.52
CA ALA A 84 -3.59 -10.42 -3.75
C ALA A 84 -3.50 -11.44 -2.60
N ALA A 85 -2.66 -12.50 -2.73
CA ALA A 85 -2.40 -13.43 -1.64
C ALA A 85 -1.77 -12.74 -0.43
N PHE A 86 -0.78 -11.88 -0.65
CA PHE A 86 -0.14 -11.12 0.42
C PHE A 86 -1.11 -10.14 1.08
N LEU A 87 -1.98 -9.51 0.30
CA LEU A 87 -3.05 -8.66 0.82
C LEU A 87 -4.00 -9.47 1.72
N ALA A 88 -4.44 -10.64 1.25
CA ALA A 88 -5.32 -11.53 1.99
C ALA A 88 -4.66 -12.03 3.29
N VAL A 89 -3.41 -12.51 3.23
CA VAL A 89 -2.64 -12.91 4.41
C VAL A 89 -2.55 -11.77 5.43
N GLY A 90 -2.25 -10.55 4.98
CA GLY A 90 -2.18 -9.37 5.84
C GLY A 90 -3.52 -9.06 6.50
N ALA A 91 -4.60 -9.05 5.74
CA ALA A 91 -5.94 -8.78 6.22
C ALA A 91 -6.42 -9.82 7.24
N TYR A 92 -6.28 -11.11 6.93
CA TYR A 92 -6.67 -12.18 7.84
C TYR A 92 -5.79 -12.25 9.09
N THR A 93 -4.48 -11.99 8.97
CA THR A 93 -3.60 -11.90 10.15
C THR A 93 -4.05 -10.76 11.07
N ALA A 94 -4.34 -9.58 10.52
CA ALA A 94 -4.83 -8.45 11.31
C ALA A 94 -6.18 -8.78 11.97
N ALA A 95 -7.11 -9.41 11.23
CA ALA A 95 -8.42 -9.83 11.73
C ALA A 95 -8.31 -10.84 12.89
N ILE A 96 -7.45 -11.86 12.76
CA ILE A 96 -7.21 -12.87 13.79
C ILE A 96 -6.61 -12.24 15.05
N LEU A 97 -5.61 -11.35 14.90
CA LEU A 97 -4.98 -10.66 16.01
C LEU A 97 -5.98 -9.74 16.74
N ALA A 98 -6.83 -9.03 16.01
CA ALA A 98 -7.86 -8.17 16.59
C ALA A 98 -8.92 -8.99 17.34
N ASN A 99 -9.46 -10.06 16.72
CA ASN A 99 -10.58 -10.81 17.28
C ASN A 99 -10.16 -11.77 18.40
N ARG A 100 -8.98 -12.41 18.31
CA ARG A 100 -8.55 -13.42 19.29
C ARG A 100 -7.71 -12.87 20.41
N LEU A 101 -6.84 -11.90 20.11
CA LEU A 101 -5.95 -11.31 21.13
C LEU A 101 -6.48 -9.97 21.66
N GLY A 102 -7.57 -9.44 21.10
CA GLY A 102 -8.13 -8.15 21.50
C GLY A 102 -7.17 -6.98 21.30
N LEU A 103 -6.21 -7.12 20.41
CA LEU A 103 -5.21 -6.08 20.18
C LEU A 103 -5.82 -4.89 19.46
N PRO A 104 -5.39 -3.67 19.78
CA PRO A 104 -5.85 -2.48 19.07
C PRO A 104 -5.41 -2.54 17.60
N VAL A 105 -6.27 -2.08 16.70
CA VAL A 105 -6.08 -2.19 15.23
C VAL A 105 -4.71 -1.64 14.77
N TRP A 106 -4.19 -0.62 15.42
CA TRP A 106 -2.87 -0.05 15.10
C TRP A 106 -1.73 -1.05 15.30
N MET A 107 -1.79 -1.84 16.36
CA MET A 107 -0.82 -2.91 16.60
C MET A 107 -1.03 -4.08 15.65
N THR A 108 -2.29 -4.43 15.35
CA THR A 108 -2.59 -5.54 14.43
C THR A 108 -2.11 -5.23 13.01
N VAL A 109 -2.22 -4.00 12.53
CA VAL A 109 -1.71 -3.57 11.23
C VAL A 109 -0.17 -3.69 11.17
N ALA A 110 0.53 -3.24 12.20
CA ALA A 110 2.01 -3.36 12.24
C ALA A 110 2.46 -4.83 12.29
N LEU A 111 1.84 -5.64 13.14
CA LEU A 111 2.16 -7.06 13.28
C LEU A 111 1.78 -7.86 12.02
N SER A 112 0.65 -7.58 11.40
CA SER A 112 0.26 -8.23 10.15
C SER A 112 1.24 -7.93 9.02
N GLY A 113 1.77 -6.71 8.97
CA GLY A 113 2.83 -6.34 8.04
C GLY A 113 4.11 -7.15 8.25
N LEU A 114 4.52 -7.37 9.51
CA LEU A 114 5.68 -8.20 9.83
C LEU A 114 5.46 -9.68 9.46
N VAL A 115 4.29 -10.23 9.78
CA VAL A 115 3.94 -11.63 9.45
C VAL A 115 3.89 -11.82 7.94
N THR A 116 3.21 -10.92 7.23
CA THR A 116 3.11 -10.98 5.77
C THR A 116 4.48 -10.80 5.11
N GLY A 117 5.32 -9.91 5.64
CA GLY A 117 6.71 -9.74 5.21
C GLY A 117 7.54 -11.01 5.42
N GLY A 118 7.39 -11.67 6.56
CA GLY A 118 8.03 -12.97 6.84
C GLY A 118 7.61 -14.05 5.86
N ILE A 119 6.32 -14.18 5.57
CA ILE A 119 5.80 -15.10 4.54
C ILE A 119 6.33 -14.71 3.17
N GLY A 120 6.42 -13.39 2.88
CA GLY A 120 7.01 -12.88 1.64
C GLY A 120 8.47 -13.30 1.46
N VAL A 121 9.26 -13.33 2.52
CA VAL A 121 10.64 -13.84 2.48
C VAL A 121 10.66 -15.35 2.22
N ILE A 122 9.83 -16.13 2.92
CA ILE A 122 9.78 -17.59 2.75
C ILE A 122 9.39 -17.97 1.32
N VAL A 123 8.38 -17.31 0.76
CA VAL A 123 7.91 -17.56 -0.62
C VAL A 123 8.86 -16.95 -1.66
N GLY A 124 9.41 -15.79 -1.36
CA GLY A 124 10.29 -15.03 -2.24
C GLY A 124 11.65 -15.71 -2.46
N LEU A 125 12.27 -16.32 -1.44
CA LEU A 125 13.57 -16.95 -1.58
C LEU A 125 13.61 -18.05 -2.66
N PRO A 126 12.68 -19.01 -2.72
CA PRO A 126 12.58 -19.93 -3.85
C PRO A 126 12.25 -19.25 -5.16
N ALA A 127 11.38 -18.23 -5.13
CA ALA A 127 10.92 -17.50 -6.30
C ALA A 127 12.06 -16.74 -7.02
N LEU A 128 13.07 -16.28 -6.29
CA LEU A 128 14.26 -15.64 -6.87
C LEU A 128 15.07 -16.54 -7.82
N ARG A 129 14.90 -17.85 -7.72
CA ARG A 129 15.56 -18.82 -8.62
C ARG A 129 14.82 -19.00 -9.94
N ILE A 130 13.59 -18.50 -10.02
CA ILE A 130 12.69 -18.65 -11.16
C ILE A 130 12.66 -17.32 -11.92
N LYS A 131 12.76 -17.34 -13.25
CA LYS A 131 12.83 -16.14 -14.06
C LYS A 131 11.62 -16.01 -14.99
N GLY A 132 11.27 -14.76 -15.31
CA GLY A 132 10.27 -14.43 -16.33
C GLY A 132 8.87 -14.96 -16.00
N LEU A 133 8.21 -15.54 -16.99
CA LEU A 133 6.83 -16.01 -16.91
C LEU A 133 6.61 -17.11 -15.85
N TYR A 134 7.61 -17.96 -15.63
CA TYR A 134 7.52 -19.03 -14.62
C TYR A 134 7.37 -18.47 -13.19
N LEU A 135 7.96 -17.31 -12.92
CA LEU A 135 7.75 -16.61 -11.65
C LEU A 135 6.29 -16.17 -11.50
N GLY A 136 5.68 -15.64 -12.57
CA GLY A 136 4.25 -15.30 -12.56
C GLY A 136 3.36 -16.50 -12.25
N LEU A 137 3.64 -17.67 -12.87
CA LEU A 137 2.90 -18.91 -12.61
C LEU A 137 3.09 -19.40 -11.17
N ALA A 138 4.31 -19.34 -10.63
CA ALA A 138 4.59 -19.72 -9.25
C ALA A 138 3.85 -18.82 -8.24
N THR A 139 3.81 -17.51 -8.49
CA THR A 139 3.05 -16.57 -7.63
C THR A 139 1.54 -16.74 -7.77
N LEU A 140 1.05 -17.13 -8.95
CA LEU A 140 -0.35 -17.50 -9.15
C LEU A 140 -0.71 -18.78 -8.36
N ALA A 141 0.17 -19.79 -8.38
CA ALA A 141 -0.02 -21.00 -7.56
C ALA A 141 -0.08 -20.64 -6.06
N PHE A 142 0.79 -19.75 -5.60
CA PHE A 142 0.73 -19.24 -4.23
C PHE A 142 -0.61 -18.56 -3.91
N GLN A 143 -1.18 -17.79 -4.87
CA GLN A 143 -2.50 -17.19 -4.72
C GLN A 143 -3.58 -18.25 -4.48
N PHE A 144 -3.62 -19.30 -5.32
CA PHE A 144 -4.61 -20.38 -5.17
C PHE A 144 -4.44 -21.16 -3.86
N ILE A 145 -3.19 -21.41 -3.44
CA ILE A 145 -2.93 -22.06 -2.15
C ILE A 145 -3.44 -21.18 -1.00
N THR A 146 -3.18 -19.88 -1.04
CA THR A 146 -3.65 -18.94 -0.02
C THR A 146 -5.16 -18.92 0.06
N ASP A 147 -5.85 -18.80 -1.08
CA ASP A 147 -7.31 -18.81 -1.15
C ASP A 147 -7.88 -20.14 -0.62
N HIS A 148 -7.26 -21.26 -0.99
CA HIS A 148 -7.66 -22.56 -0.48
C HIS A 148 -7.52 -22.66 1.05
N VAL A 149 -6.39 -22.22 1.60
CA VAL A 149 -6.16 -22.21 3.05
C VAL A 149 -7.16 -21.32 3.77
N ILE A 150 -7.44 -20.12 3.24
CA ILE A 150 -8.40 -19.20 3.82
C ILE A 150 -9.80 -19.82 3.89
N VAL A 151 -10.25 -20.45 2.83
CA VAL A 151 -11.59 -21.04 2.75
C VAL A 151 -11.73 -22.27 3.65
N HIS A 152 -10.69 -23.12 3.75
CA HIS A 152 -10.77 -24.39 4.48
C HIS A 152 -10.33 -24.32 5.95
N ALA A 153 -9.58 -23.29 6.34
CA ALA A 153 -9.19 -23.09 7.74
C ALA A 153 -10.31 -22.40 8.56
N GLU A 154 -11.52 -22.94 8.54
CA GLU A 154 -12.72 -22.32 9.12
C GLU A 154 -12.52 -21.87 10.59
N THR A 155 -11.81 -22.66 11.37
CA THR A 155 -11.54 -22.35 12.79
C THR A 155 -10.67 -21.10 12.99
N LEU A 156 -9.89 -20.71 11.98
CA LEU A 156 -8.98 -19.54 12.02
C LEU A 156 -9.56 -18.35 11.28
N THR A 157 -10.13 -18.56 10.12
CA THR A 157 -10.50 -17.52 9.15
C THR A 157 -12.01 -17.28 9.06
N GLY A 158 -12.82 -18.15 9.66
CA GLY A 158 -14.27 -18.16 9.44
C GLY A 158 -14.68 -18.79 8.10
N GLY A 159 -13.72 -19.32 7.33
CA GLY A 159 -13.96 -19.99 6.05
C GLY A 159 -14.60 -19.06 5.00
N ALA A 160 -15.58 -19.59 4.27
CA ALA A 160 -16.29 -18.84 3.22
C ALA A 160 -17.11 -17.65 3.76
N ASN A 161 -17.47 -17.64 5.04
CA ASN A 161 -18.20 -16.54 5.66
C ASN A 161 -17.32 -15.35 6.03
N GLY A 162 -16.00 -15.55 6.07
CA GLY A 162 -15.03 -14.52 6.44
C GLY A 162 -15.06 -14.16 7.93
N MET A 163 -14.39 -13.07 8.27
CA MET A 163 -14.30 -12.55 9.64
C MET A 163 -14.80 -11.10 9.71
N ILE A 164 -15.59 -10.80 10.71
CA ILE A 164 -15.97 -9.42 11.04
C ILE A 164 -14.88 -8.86 11.94
N VAL A 165 -14.33 -7.70 11.57
CA VAL A 165 -13.27 -7.00 12.29
C VAL A 165 -13.88 -5.77 12.96
N PRO A 166 -13.59 -5.51 14.24
CA PRO A 166 -14.06 -4.30 14.90
C PRO A 166 -13.47 -3.05 14.22
N ALA A 167 -14.23 -1.95 14.22
CA ALA A 167 -13.76 -0.69 13.68
C ALA A 167 -12.50 -0.21 14.41
N PRO A 168 -11.56 0.43 13.70
CA PRO A 168 -10.38 1.02 14.33
C PRO A 168 -10.80 2.01 15.41
N ALA A 169 -10.21 1.91 16.60
CA ALA A 169 -10.48 2.83 17.69
C ALA A 169 -9.19 3.38 18.29
N LEU A 170 -9.22 4.64 18.72
CA LEU A 170 -8.20 5.31 19.52
C LEU A 170 -8.82 5.69 20.87
N GLY A 171 -8.63 4.83 21.87
CA GLY A 171 -9.29 4.99 23.17
C GLY A 171 -10.81 4.90 23.04
N SER A 172 -11.52 5.96 23.39
CA SER A 172 -12.99 6.04 23.30
C SER A 172 -13.50 6.52 21.92
N PHE A 173 -12.60 6.89 21.00
CA PHE A 173 -12.99 7.40 19.69
C PHE A 173 -12.90 6.28 18.65
N ALA A 174 -14.06 5.82 18.15
CA ALA A 174 -14.16 4.81 17.10
C ALA A 174 -14.26 5.46 15.72
N PHE A 175 -13.57 4.86 14.74
CA PHE A 175 -13.60 5.26 13.32
C PHE A 175 -14.59 4.35 12.56
N ASP A 176 -15.85 4.39 13.01
CA ASP A 176 -16.95 3.55 12.53
C ASP A 176 -17.66 4.09 11.29
N THR A 177 -17.38 5.36 10.92
CA THR A 177 -17.99 6.04 9.78
C THR A 177 -17.00 6.13 8.63
N ASP A 178 -17.48 6.01 7.37
CA ASP A 178 -16.64 6.13 6.17
C ASP A 178 -15.85 7.44 6.13
N LEU A 179 -16.45 8.53 6.60
CA LEU A 179 -15.79 9.82 6.71
C LEU A 179 -14.61 9.79 7.70
N ARG A 180 -14.78 9.17 8.86
CA ARG A 180 -13.71 9.04 9.85
C ARG A 180 -12.61 8.10 9.38
N PHE A 181 -12.99 7.00 8.74
CA PHE A 181 -12.05 6.04 8.17
C PHE A 181 -11.19 6.68 7.06
N TYR A 182 -11.77 7.58 6.26
CA TYR A 182 -11.04 8.33 5.23
C TYR A 182 -9.83 9.07 5.79
N TYR A 183 -9.98 9.71 6.96
CA TYR A 183 -8.88 10.45 7.59
C TYR A 183 -7.74 9.56 8.12
N ILE A 184 -7.91 8.26 8.11
CA ILE A 184 -6.84 7.29 8.34
C ILE A 184 -6.27 6.80 6.99
N ALA A 185 -7.15 6.38 6.08
CA ALA A 185 -6.77 5.73 4.83
C ALA A 185 -6.01 6.68 3.88
N ALA A 186 -6.49 7.92 3.70
CA ALA A 186 -5.88 8.87 2.77
C ALA A 186 -4.48 9.37 3.22
N PRO A 187 -4.27 9.78 4.49
CA PRO A 187 -2.93 10.11 4.96
C PRO A 187 -1.96 8.93 4.93
N LEU A 188 -2.44 7.72 5.24
CA LEU A 188 -1.63 6.51 5.15
C LEU A 188 -1.20 6.22 3.71
N ALA A 189 -2.12 6.33 2.75
CA ALA A 189 -1.80 6.18 1.33
C ALA A 189 -0.79 7.23 0.87
N LEU A 190 -0.93 8.48 1.31
CA LEU A 190 0.00 9.55 0.99
C LEU A 190 1.39 9.30 1.59
N LEU A 191 1.46 8.91 2.87
CA LEU A 191 2.71 8.57 3.55
C LEU A 191 3.43 7.40 2.88
N LEU A 192 2.71 6.33 2.55
CA LEU A 192 3.26 5.18 1.84
C LEU A 192 3.72 5.56 0.43
N GLY A 193 2.97 6.42 -0.28
CA GLY A 193 3.38 6.96 -1.56
C GLY A 193 4.68 7.76 -1.49
N LEU A 194 4.82 8.64 -0.49
CA LEU A 194 6.05 9.40 -0.24
C LEU A 194 7.21 8.46 0.15
N ALA A 195 6.96 7.49 1.01
CA ALA A 195 7.95 6.48 1.40
C ALA A 195 8.43 5.69 0.17
N MET A 196 7.51 5.31 -0.73
CA MET A 196 7.83 4.62 -1.97
C MET A 196 8.71 5.45 -2.90
N VAL A 197 8.36 6.71 -3.13
CA VAL A 197 9.18 7.63 -3.94
C VAL A 197 10.57 7.80 -3.32
N ASN A 198 10.65 7.89 -2.00
CA ASN A 198 11.92 8.00 -1.29
C ASN A 198 12.74 6.71 -1.38
N LEU A 199 12.07 5.55 -1.27
CA LEU A 199 12.70 4.24 -1.42
C LEU A 199 13.30 4.06 -2.82
N GLN A 200 12.57 4.43 -3.88
CA GLN A 200 13.06 4.34 -5.27
C GLN A 200 14.32 5.19 -5.51
N ARG A 201 14.45 6.32 -4.83
CA ARG A 201 15.62 7.21 -4.92
C ARG A 201 16.76 6.78 -4.01
N SER A 202 16.52 5.91 -3.04
CA SER A 202 17.53 5.40 -2.12
C SER A 202 18.54 4.47 -2.82
N ARG A 203 19.59 4.10 -2.09
CA ARG A 203 20.58 3.10 -2.57
C ARG A 203 19.90 1.75 -2.86
N PHE A 204 18.90 1.37 -2.06
CA PHE A 204 18.12 0.15 -2.25
C PHE A 204 17.29 0.19 -3.53
N GLY A 205 16.61 1.30 -3.80
CA GLY A 205 15.82 1.44 -5.04
C GLY A 205 16.67 1.34 -6.30
N ARG A 206 17.85 1.93 -6.28
CA ARG A 206 18.79 1.80 -7.41
C ARG A 206 19.35 0.40 -7.58
N ALA A 207 19.54 -0.34 -6.49
CA ALA A 207 19.96 -1.73 -6.55
C ALA A 207 18.86 -2.67 -7.10
N LEU A 208 17.57 -2.27 -6.99
CA LEU A 208 16.46 -3.04 -7.54
C LEU A 208 16.31 -2.86 -9.07
N VAL A 209 16.81 -1.75 -9.62
CA VAL A 209 16.72 -1.43 -11.05
C VAL A 209 17.97 -1.90 -11.83
N ALA A 210 19.07 -2.18 -11.15
CA ALA A 210 20.33 -2.65 -11.73
C ALA A 210 20.29 -4.15 -12.05
#